data_e0e887845c8f668108203b0e9e1c23cf
#
_entry.id   e0e887845c8f668108203b0e9e1c23cf
#
_cell.length_a   1.000
_cell.length_b   1.000
_cell.length_c   1.000
_cell.angle_alpha   90.00
_cell.angle_beta   90.00
_cell.angle_gamma   90.00
#
_symmetry.space_group_name_H-M   'P 1'
#
loop_
_entity.id
_entity.type
_entity.pdbx_description
1 polymer ?
#
loop_
_entity_poly.entity_id
_entity_poly.type
_entity_poly.pdbx_seq_one_letter_code
_entity_poly.pdbx_strand_id
1 'polypeptide(L)'
;MKDLVNIKFWLFDLDNTLYDGATKVFDQVDKKMSKFISDKLSISLEEARKIQKNYFQEYNTTLNGMIKNHKIDADEFLEFVHDVDLSFLGKDKDLEDEIKKLDGKKIIFTNGSRAHALNVTKRIGIDKLFDGIFDIRDCEFIPKPSKEPYKKLVENYKIEPQYCLSLIHI
;
A
#
# COMPACT_ATOMS: atom_id res chain seq x y z
N MET A 1 9.29 27.36 2.81
CA MET A 1 8.28 26.34 2.44
C MET A 1 7.86 26.66 1.02
N LYS A 2 8.08 25.74 0.05
CA LYS A 2 7.47 25.91 -1.27
C LYS A 2 5.97 25.92 -1.05
N ASP A 3 5.31 26.94 -1.57
CA ASP A 3 3.89 27.15 -1.39
C ASP A 3 3.11 25.92 -1.87
N LEU A 4 2.42 25.23 -0.98
CA LEU A 4 1.48 24.15 -1.30
C LEU A 4 0.22 24.66 -2.06
N VAL A 5 0.21 25.94 -2.39
CA VAL A 5 -0.92 26.70 -2.97
C VAL A 5 -1.36 26.21 -4.37
N ASN A 6 -0.52 25.40 -5.05
CA ASN A 6 -0.79 24.96 -6.42
C ASN A 6 -0.87 23.43 -6.56
N ILE A 7 -1.04 22.69 -5.47
CA ILE A 7 -1.16 21.22 -5.56
C ILE A 7 -2.57 20.86 -6.06
N LYS A 8 -2.62 20.13 -7.16
CA LYS A 8 -3.86 19.63 -7.76
C LYS A 8 -4.08 18.13 -7.52
N PHE A 9 -3.00 17.41 -7.18
CA PHE A 9 -3.01 15.97 -6.97
C PHE A 9 -2.23 15.61 -5.72
N TRP A 10 -2.89 14.89 -4.81
CA TRP A 10 -2.32 14.36 -3.58
C TRP A 10 -2.26 12.86 -3.68
N LEU A 11 -1.07 12.30 -3.63
CA LEU A 11 -0.86 10.85 -3.61
C LEU A 11 -0.53 10.42 -2.19
N PHE A 12 -1.34 9.53 -1.65
CA PHE A 12 -1.15 9.01 -0.31
C PHE A 12 -0.74 7.54 -0.40
N ASP A 13 0.36 7.18 0.19
CA ASP A 13 0.61 5.80 0.55
C ASP A 13 -0.38 5.40 1.65
N LEU A 14 -0.60 4.09 1.84
CA LEU A 14 -1.58 3.57 2.78
C LEU A 14 -0.93 3.16 4.10
N ASP A 15 -0.15 2.06 4.02
CA ASP A 15 0.33 1.36 5.20
C ASP A 15 1.41 2.17 5.93
N ASN A 16 1.21 2.37 7.24
CA ASN A 16 2.04 3.23 8.09
C ASN A 16 2.12 4.71 7.64
N THR A 17 1.21 5.15 6.74
CA THR A 17 1.09 6.53 6.27
C THR A 17 -0.26 7.13 6.63
N LEU A 18 -1.37 6.47 6.31
CA LEU A 18 -2.74 6.88 6.68
C LEU A 18 -3.19 6.33 8.03
N TYR A 19 -2.37 5.54 8.66
CA TYR A 19 -2.52 5.10 10.05
C TYR A 19 -1.13 4.86 10.66
N ASP A 20 -1.04 4.98 11.97
CA ASP A 20 0.23 4.82 12.70
C ASP A 20 0.66 3.34 12.72
N GLY A 21 1.94 3.07 12.44
CA GLY A 21 2.57 1.75 12.57
C GLY A 21 2.44 1.13 13.96
N ALA A 22 2.30 1.96 15.00
CA ALA A 22 2.05 1.50 16.37
C ALA A 22 0.73 0.71 16.52
N THR A 23 -0.20 0.81 15.56
CA THR A 23 -1.45 0.05 15.54
C THR A 23 -1.28 -1.44 15.28
N LYS A 24 -0.07 -1.88 14.91
CA LYS A 24 0.29 -3.29 14.62
C LYS A 24 -0.50 -3.95 13.49
N VAL A 25 -1.19 -3.19 12.66
CA VAL A 25 -1.89 -3.76 11.48
C VAL A 25 -0.87 -4.33 10.51
N PHE A 26 0.17 -3.56 10.18
CA PHE A 26 1.21 -4.03 9.26
C PHE A 26 2.03 -5.20 9.83
N ASP A 27 2.19 -5.30 11.16
CA ASP A 27 2.82 -6.44 11.81
C ASP A 27 2.08 -7.77 11.52
N GLN A 28 0.74 -7.71 11.40
CA GLN A 28 -0.07 -8.87 11.04
C GLN A 28 0.19 -9.27 9.58
N VAL A 29 0.22 -8.29 8.68
CA VAL A 29 0.55 -8.50 7.26
C VAL A 29 1.94 -9.13 7.13
N ASP A 30 2.95 -8.60 7.83
CA ASP A 30 4.34 -9.12 7.83
C ASP A 30 4.40 -10.58 8.30
N LYS A 31 3.67 -10.93 9.36
CA LYS A 31 3.57 -12.32 9.86
C LYS A 31 2.86 -13.24 8.87
N LYS A 32 1.77 -12.77 8.26
CA LYS A 32 1.03 -13.54 7.25
C LYS A 32 1.86 -13.78 5.99
N MET A 33 2.70 -12.84 5.58
CA MET A 33 3.67 -13.07 4.48
C MET A 33 4.60 -14.24 4.78
N SER A 34 5.22 -14.27 5.98
CA SER A 34 6.07 -15.39 6.37
C SER A 34 5.30 -16.72 6.42
N LYS A 35 4.05 -16.69 6.92
CA LYS A 35 3.18 -17.87 6.99
C LYS A 35 2.84 -18.39 5.60
N PHE A 36 2.44 -17.51 4.67
CA PHE A 36 2.15 -17.88 3.29
C PHE A 36 3.35 -18.57 2.62
N ILE A 37 4.54 -18.00 2.78
CA ILE A 37 5.78 -18.55 2.22
C ILE A 37 6.07 -19.93 2.82
N SER A 38 5.97 -20.06 4.15
CA SER A 38 6.17 -21.33 4.86
C SER A 38 5.25 -22.43 4.33
N ASP A 39 3.96 -22.13 4.18
CA ASP A 39 2.96 -23.07 3.70
C ASP A 39 3.21 -23.44 2.22
N LYS A 40 3.44 -22.41 1.38
CA LYS A 40 3.59 -22.61 -0.06
C LYS A 40 4.85 -23.38 -0.43
N LEU A 41 5.95 -23.18 0.31
CA LEU A 41 7.23 -23.81 0.05
C LEU A 41 7.51 -25.02 0.95
N SER A 42 6.62 -25.35 1.92
CA SER A 42 6.79 -26.41 2.89
C SER A 42 8.11 -26.31 3.68
N ILE A 43 8.42 -25.09 4.16
CA ILE A 43 9.63 -24.78 4.93
C ILE A 43 9.26 -24.22 6.31
N SER A 44 10.25 -24.12 7.20
CA SER A 44 10.04 -23.51 8.52
C SER A 44 9.68 -22.02 8.43
N LEU A 45 8.99 -21.50 9.44
CA LEU A 45 8.68 -20.07 9.53
C LEU A 45 9.97 -19.20 9.58
N GLU A 46 11.04 -19.71 10.17
CA GLU A 46 12.30 -18.99 10.23
C GLU A 46 12.94 -18.85 8.84
N GLU A 47 12.95 -19.90 8.05
CA GLU A 47 13.43 -19.87 6.67
C GLU A 47 12.53 -18.99 5.79
N ALA A 48 11.21 -19.11 5.94
CA ALA A 48 10.25 -18.29 5.25
C ALA A 48 10.46 -16.79 5.52
N ARG A 49 10.76 -16.42 6.78
CA ARG A 49 11.06 -15.04 7.15
C ARG A 49 12.36 -14.54 6.50
N LYS A 50 13.38 -15.37 6.38
CA LYS A 50 14.63 -15.01 5.67
C LYS A 50 14.34 -14.76 4.18
N ILE A 51 13.56 -15.64 3.54
CA ILE A 51 13.13 -15.48 2.14
C ILE A 51 12.32 -14.19 1.97
N GLN A 52 11.34 -13.93 2.85
CA GLN A 52 10.54 -12.72 2.83
C GLN A 52 11.40 -11.46 2.83
N LYS A 53 12.37 -11.35 3.74
CA LYS A 53 13.25 -10.19 3.86
C LYS A 53 14.18 -10.04 2.65
N ASN A 54 14.75 -11.15 2.16
CA ASN A 54 15.58 -11.15 0.97
C ASN A 54 14.79 -10.68 -0.27
N TYR A 55 13.56 -11.17 -0.45
CA TYR A 55 12.73 -10.77 -1.58
C TYR A 55 12.30 -9.31 -1.49
N PHE A 56 12.02 -8.81 -0.29
CA PHE A 56 11.77 -7.38 -0.11
C PHE A 56 12.98 -6.54 -0.55
N GLN A 57 14.20 -6.94 -0.18
CA GLN A 57 15.42 -6.20 -0.55
C GLN A 57 15.73 -6.30 -2.05
N GLU A 58 15.56 -7.48 -2.65
CA GLU A 58 15.96 -7.73 -4.05
C GLU A 58 14.91 -7.28 -5.05
N TYR A 59 13.61 -7.41 -4.70
CA TYR A 59 12.49 -7.18 -5.62
C TYR A 59 11.56 -6.05 -5.18
N ASN A 60 11.92 -5.27 -4.17
CA ASN A 60 11.16 -4.18 -3.56
C ASN A 60 9.85 -4.61 -2.85
N THR A 61 9.34 -5.80 -3.08
CA THR A 61 8.27 -6.42 -2.30
C THR A 61 8.44 -7.94 -2.24
N THR A 62 7.96 -8.52 -1.15
CA THR A 62 7.87 -9.98 -0.99
C THR A 62 7.06 -10.62 -2.12
N LEU A 63 5.91 -10.01 -2.46
CA LEU A 63 5.04 -10.49 -3.55
C LEU A 63 5.79 -10.61 -4.87
N ASN A 64 6.52 -9.57 -5.27
CA ASN A 64 7.26 -9.57 -6.55
C ASN A 64 8.33 -10.67 -6.58
N GLY A 65 9.03 -10.88 -5.46
CA GLY A 65 9.96 -11.99 -5.31
C GLY A 65 9.30 -13.37 -5.42
N MET A 66 8.15 -13.54 -4.79
CA MET A 66 7.37 -14.78 -4.85
C MET A 66 6.84 -15.08 -6.25
N ILE A 67 6.33 -14.07 -6.96
CA ILE A 67 5.88 -14.22 -8.36
C ILE A 67 7.05 -14.66 -9.25
N LYS A 68 8.19 -13.97 -9.17
CA LYS A 68 9.34 -14.24 -10.04
C LYS A 68 9.97 -15.60 -9.82
N ASN A 69 10.14 -16.00 -8.56
CA ASN A 69 10.90 -17.20 -8.21
C ASN A 69 10.01 -18.45 -8.05
N HIS A 70 8.73 -18.29 -7.68
CA HIS A 70 7.86 -19.43 -7.37
C HIS A 70 6.56 -19.46 -8.19
N LYS A 71 6.35 -18.48 -9.07
CA LYS A 71 5.18 -18.38 -9.95
C LYS A 71 3.85 -18.52 -9.20
N ILE A 72 3.79 -17.95 -8.01
CA ILE A 72 2.56 -17.97 -7.21
C ILE A 72 1.47 -17.13 -7.86
N ASP A 73 0.23 -17.42 -7.52
CA ASP A 73 -0.89 -16.55 -7.80
C ASP A 73 -0.81 -15.31 -6.90
N ALA A 74 -0.78 -14.13 -7.54
CA ALA A 74 -0.67 -12.87 -6.82
C ALA A 74 -1.92 -12.53 -6.02
N ASP A 75 -3.10 -12.92 -6.52
CA ASP A 75 -4.37 -12.66 -5.85
C ASP A 75 -4.52 -13.56 -4.61
N GLU A 76 -4.15 -14.85 -4.71
CA GLU A 76 -4.07 -15.75 -3.56
C GLU A 76 -3.18 -15.18 -2.44
N PHE A 77 -2.00 -14.66 -2.82
CA PHE A 77 -1.10 -14.03 -1.84
C PHE A 77 -1.71 -12.80 -1.19
N LEU A 78 -2.25 -11.87 -2.00
CA LEU A 78 -2.81 -10.61 -1.51
C LEU A 78 -4.03 -10.82 -0.62
N GLU A 79 -4.92 -11.74 -0.97
CA GLU A 79 -6.08 -12.09 -0.15
C GLU A 79 -5.64 -12.67 1.20
N PHE A 80 -4.69 -13.59 1.19
CA PHE A 80 -4.19 -14.21 2.42
C PHE A 80 -3.52 -13.20 3.36
N VAL A 81 -2.61 -12.37 2.84
CA VAL A 81 -1.82 -11.47 3.69
C VAL A 81 -2.63 -10.27 4.21
N HIS A 82 -3.68 -9.85 3.49
CA HIS A 82 -4.54 -8.74 3.88
C HIS A 82 -5.80 -9.15 4.68
N ASP A 83 -5.98 -10.44 4.94
CA ASP A 83 -6.98 -10.92 5.90
C ASP A 83 -6.48 -10.68 7.34
N VAL A 84 -6.54 -9.45 7.80
CA VAL A 84 -6.02 -8.98 9.09
C VAL A 84 -7.12 -8.37 9.96
N ASP A 85 -6.90 -8.42 11.28
CA ASP A 85 -7.79 -7.73 12.22
C ASP A 85 -7.52 -6.22 12.21
N LEU A 86 -8.52 -5.47 11.79
CA LEU A 86 -8.48 -4.00 11.77
C LEU A 86 -9.13 -3.39 13.02
N SER A 87 -9.50 -4.17 14.03
CA SER A 87 -10.15 -3.66 15.25
C SER A 87 -9.28 -2.68 16.02
N PHE A 88 -7.95 -2.77 15.86
CA PHE A 88 -6.96 -1.85 16.44
C PHE A 88 -7.03 -0.42 15.85
N LEU A 89 -7.63 -0.28 14.67
CA LEU A 89 -7.85 1.03 14.06
C LEU A 89 -9.16 1.63 14.59
N GLY A 90 -9.08 2.88 15.07
CA GLY A 90 -10.22 3.71 15.38
C GLY A 90 -10.50 4.71 14.27
N LYS A 91 -11.66 5.39 14.33
CA LYS A 91 -11.90 6.57 13.49
C LYS A 91 -10.91 7.66 13.86
N ASP A 92 -10.30 8.27 12.87
CA ASP A 92 -9.36 9.38 13.02
C ASP A 92 -10.01 10.67 12.50
N LYS A 93 -10.63 11.40 13.41
CA LYS A 93 -11.35 12.62 13.09
C LYS A 93 -10.40 13.76 12.69
N ASP A 94 -9.24 13.82 13.32
CA ASP A 94 -8.25 14.85 13.04
C ASP A 94 -7.68 14.65 11.63
N LEU A 95 -7.31 13.41 11.27
CA LEU A 95 -6.87 13.07 9.92
C LEU A 95 -7.97 13.35 8.89
N GLU A 96 -9.22 12.97 9.18
CA GLU A 96 -10.37 13.25 8.32
C GLU A 96 -10.48 14.75 8.04
N ASP A 97 -10.43 15.58 9.08
CA ASP A 97 -10.60 17.02 8.97
C ASP A 97 -9.40 17.69 8.25
N GLU A 98 -8.18 17.19 8.43
CA GLU A 98 -7.00 17.68 7.69
C GLU A 98 -7.06 17.30 6.21
N ILE A 99 -7.43 16.06 5.88
CA ILE A 99 -7.55 15.64 4.47
C ILE A 99 -8.67 16.44 3.75
N LYS A 100 -9.76 16.78 4.43
CA LYS A 100 -10.83 17.62 3.86
C LYS A 100 -10.39 19.02 3.46
N LYS A 101 -9.39 19.58 4.15
CA LYS A 101 -8.85 20.91 3.85
C LYS A 101 -8.00 20.95 2.59
N LEU A 102 -7.56 19.81 2.09
CA LEU A 102 -6.73 19.73 0.89
C LEU A 102 -7.57 19.89 -0.36
N ASP A 103 -7.29 20.94 -1.14
CA ASP A 103 -7.88 21.13 -2.44
C ASP A 103 -7.27 20.19 -3.48
N GLY A 104 -8.07 19.81 -4.49
CA GLY A 104 -7.62 18.93 -5.57
C GLY A 104 -7.93 17.45 -5.35
N LYS A 105 -7.49 16.60 -6.29
CA LYS A 105 -7.75 15.17 -6.29
C LYS A 105 -6.84 14.43 -5.31
N LYS A 106 -7.41 13.50 -4.59
CA LYS A 106 -6.74 12.67 -3.59
C LYS A 106 -6.78 11.21 -4.03
N ILE A 107 -5.63 10.59 -4.18
CA ILE A 107 -5.49 9.23 -4.69
C ILE A 107 -4.66 8.43 -3.70
N ILE A 108 -5.14 7.27 -3.30
CA ILE A 108 -4.33 6.30 -2.57
C ILE A 108 -3.47 5.56 -3.59
N PHE A 109 -2.15 5.57 -3.38
CA PHE A 109 -1.17 4.87 -4.21
C PHE A 109 -0.38 3.89 -3.36
N THR A 110 -0.75 2.61 -3.41
CA THR A 110 -0.26 1.57 -2.50
C THR A 110 0.35 0.38 -3.23
N ASN A 111 1.33 -0.30 -2.58
CA ASN A 111 1.80 -1.63 -2.97
C ASN A 111 0.90 -2.76 -2.42
N GLY A 112 -0.10 -2.41 -1.62
CA GLY A 112 -1.14 -3.34 -1.17
C GLY A 112 -2.28 -3.51 -2.18
N SER A 113 -3.29 -4.30 -1.81
CA SER A 113 -4.48 -4.49 -2.63
C SER A 113 -5.52 -3.40 -2.41
N ARG A 114 -6.35 -3.13 -3.43
CA ARG A 114 -7.51 -2.22 -3.34
C ARG A 114 -8.47 -2.61 -2.22
N ALA A 115 -8.70 -3.91 -2.04
CA ALA A 115 -9.58 -4.40 -0.97
C ALA A 115 -9.03 -4.03 0.41
N HIS A 116 -7.73 -4.22 0.64
CA HIS A 116 -7.07 -3.79 1.88
C HIS A 116 -7.21 -2.28 2.09
N ALA A 117 -6.91 -1.49 1.07
CA ALA A 117 -7.03 -0.03 1.16
C ALA A 117 -8.46 0.43 1.50
N LEU A 118 -9.47 -0.18 0.90
CA LEU A 118 -10.88 0.11 1.21
C LEU A 118 -11.24 -0.27 2.64
N ASN A 119 -10.80 -1.45 3.12
CA ASN A 119 -11.09 -1.92 4.47
C ASN A 119 -10.45 -1.00 5.53
N VAL A 120 -9.18 -0.65 5.33
CA VAL A 120 -8.46 0.28 6.23
C VAL A 120 -9.13 1.65 6.25
N THR A 121 -9.35 2.27 5.09
CA THR A 121 -9.90 3.63 5.00
C THR A 121 -11.33 3.72 5.53
N LYS A 122 -12.17 2.70 5.31
CA LYS A 122 -13.50 2.59 5.94
C LYS A 122 -13.40 2.49 7.45
N ARG A 123 -12.44 1.71 7.94
CA ARG A 123 -12.27 1.52 9.39
C ARG A 123 -11.89 2.81 10.10
N ILE A 124 -10.98 3.60 9.50
CA ILE A 124 -10.55 4.90 10.06
C ILE A 124 -11.48 6.06 9.68
N GLY A 125 -12.46 5.85 8.79
CA GLY A 125 -13.52 6.80 8.49
C GLY A 125 -13.21 7.83 7.41
N ILE A 126 -12.24 7.56 6.54
CA ILE A 126 -11.78 8.50 5.49
C ILE A 126 -12.02 7.99 4.06
N ASP A 127 -12.68 6.85 3.88
CA ASP A 127 -12.87 6.19 2.58
C ASP A 127 -13.52 7.09 1.51
N LYS A 128 -14.39 8.01 1.93
CA LYS A 128 -15.10 8.93 1.03
C LYS A 128 -14.31 10.18 0.62
N LEU A 129 -13.10 10.32 1.13
CA LEU A 129 -12.27 11.50 0.87
C LEU A 129 -11.33 11.33 -0.32
N PHE A 130 -11.24 10.13 -0.88
CA PHE A 130 -10.34 9.81 -1.98
C PHE A 130 -11.10 9.65 -3.30
N ASP A 131 -10.56 10.24 -4.35
CA ASP A 131 -11.09 10.17 -5.72
C ASP A 131 -10.75 8.83 -6.40
N GLY A 132 -9.77 8.09 -5.86
CA GLY A 132 -9.37 6.81 -6.39
C GLY A 132 -8.35 6.07 -5.53
N ILE A 133 -8.20 4.80 -5.86
CA ILE A 133 -7.16 3.92 -5.32
C ILE A 133 -6.42 3.34 -6.51
N PHE A 134 -5.11 3.51 -6.54
CA PHE A 134 -4.20 2.92 -7.50
C PHE A 134 -3.34 1.90 -6.76
N ASP A 135 -3.63 0.63 -6.97
CA ASP A 135 -3.07 -0.47 -6.21
C ASP A 135 -1.98 -1.24 -6.98
N ILE A 136 -1.45 -2.29 -6.39
CA ILE A 136 -0.40 -3.10 -7.00
C ILE A 136 -0.85 -3.81 -8.29
N ARG A 137 -2.16 -4.08 -8.45
CA ARG A 137 -2.72 -4.69 -9.68
C ARG A 137 -2.73 -3.68 -10.82
N ASP A 138 -3.11 -2.43 -10.55
CA ASP A 138 -3.06 -1.33 -11.53
C ASP A 138 -1.62 -1.11 -12.04
N CYS A 139 -0.63 -1.51 -11.21
CA CYS A 139 0.79 -1.48 -11.55
C CYS A 139 1.31 -2.77 -12.22
N GLU A 140 0.44 -3.72 -12.56
CA GLU A 140 0.84 -5.05 -13.09
C GLU A 140 1.85 -5.76 -12.18
N PHE A 141 1.65 -5.64 -10.87
CA PHE A 141 2.50 -6.17 -9.80
C PHE A 141 3.95 -5.64 -9.78
N ILE A 142 4.24 -4.56 -10.52
CA ILE A 142 5.50 -3.82 -10.40
C ILE A 142 5.38 -2.86 -9.22
N PRO A 143 6.17 -3.01 -8.15
CA PRO A 143 5.98 -2.21 -6.94
C PRO A 143 6.66 -0.83 -7.01
N LYS A 144 6.17 0.10 -6.18
CA LYS A 144 6.97 1.27 -5.78
C LYS A 144 8.25 0.77 -5.08
N PRO A 145 9.40 1.43 -5.23
CA PRO A 145 9.65 2.74 -5.88
C PRO A 145 10.05 2.67 -7.37
N SER A 146 9.76 1.58 -8.09
CA SER A 146 10.04 1.48 -9.53
C SER A 146 9.39 2.65 -10.30
N LYS A 147 9.96 3.03 -11.44
CA LYS A 147 9.46 4.17 -12.24
C LYS A 147 8.12 3.88 -12.94
N GLU A 148 7.90 2.63 -13.32
CA GLU A 148 6.74 2.18 -14.09
C GLU A 148 5.40 2.47 -13.40
N PRO A 149 5.21 2.15 -12.09
CA PRO A 149 4.00 2.49 -11.36
C PRO A 149 3.65 3.98 -11.41
N TYR A 150 4.67 4.85 -11.27
CA TYR A 150 4.45 6.30 -11.34
C TYR A 150 4.04 6.77 -12.74
N LYS A 151 4.63 6.20 -13.80
CA LYS A 151 4.22 6.51 -15.18
C LYS A 151 2.76 6.11 -15.43
N LYS A 152 2.38 4.87 -15.07
CA LYS A 152 1.01 4.37 -15.20
C LYS A 152 0.01 5.21 -14.42
N LEU A 153 0.35 5.60 -13.19
CA LEU A 153 -0.48 6.48 -12.37
C LEU A 153 -0.69 7.83 -13.05
N VAL A 154 0.40 8.46 -13.53
CA VAL A 154 0.37 9.76 -14.21
C VAL A 154 -0.52 9.70 -15.46
N GLU A 155 -0.38 8.66 -16.28
CA GLU A 155 -1.17 8.45 -17.47
C GLU A 155 -2.65 8.21 -17.14
N ASN A 156 -2.95 7.32 -16.18
CA ASN A 156 -4.31 6.94 -15.81
C ASN A 156 -5.13 8.13 -15.27
N TYR A 157 -4.53 8.91 -14.38
CA TYR A 157 -5.22 10.05 -13.75
C TYR A 157 -4.95 11.38 -14.45
N LYS A 158 -4.17 11.38 -15.56
CA LYS A 158 -3.75 12.59 -16.30
C LYS A 158 -3.11 13.62 -15.37
N ILE A 159 -2.20 13.16 -14.54
CA ILE A 159 -1.51 13.98 -13.54
C ILE A 159 -0.48 14.86 -14.24
N GLU A 160 -0.43 16.13 -13.86
CA GLU A 160 0.67 17.04 -14.16
C GLU A 160 1.66 16.99 -12.99
N PRO A 161 2.85 16.35 -13.15
CA PRO A 161 3.75 16.05 -12.01
C PRO A 161 4.19 17.29 -11.21
N GLN A 162 4.28 18.45 -11.87
CA GLN A 162 4.64 19.72 -11.21
C GLN A 162 3.60 20.22 -10.20
N TYR A 163 2.35 19.72 -10.29
CA TYR A 163 1.24 20.03 -9.37
C TYR A 163 0.86 18.85 -8.50
N CYS A 164 1.76 17.87 -8.37
CA CYS A 164 1.53 16.66 -7.60
C CYS A 164 2.43 16.60 -6.37
N LEU A 165 1.86 16.23 -5.23
CA LEU A 165 2.59 15.90 -4.02
C LEU A 165 2.31 14.45 -3.60
N SER A 166 3.38 13.71 -3.28
CA SER A 166 3.27 12.35 -2.75
C SER A 166 3.68 12.32 -1.29
N LEU A 167 2.81 11.75 -0.46
CA LEU A 167 3.06 11.48 0.95
C LEU A 167 3.31 9.99 1.11
N ILE A 168 4.48 9.66 1.64
CA ILE A 168 4.91 8.27 1.87
C ILE A 168 5.50 8.15 3.27
N HIS A 169 5.40 6.95 3.84
CA HIS A 169 6.15 6.62 5.05
C HIS A 169 7.65 6.55 4.73
N ILE A 170 8.45 7.14 5.62
CA ILE A 170 9.92 7.13 5.55
C ILE A 170 10.48 6.21 6.61
#